data_1bc891e85a2b054db8c369aa7f917c4c
#
_entry.id   1bc891e85a2b054db8c369aa7f917c4c
#
_cell.length_a   1.000
_cell.length_b   1.000
_cell.length_c   1.000
_cell.angle_alpha   90.00
_cell.angle_beta   90.00
_cell.angle_gamma   90.00
#
_symmetry.space_group_name_H-M   'P 1'
#
loop_
_entity.id
_entity.type
_entity.pdbx_description
1 polymer ?
#
loop_
_entity_poly.entity_id
_entity_poly.type
_entity_poly.pdbx_seq_one_letter_code
_entity_poly.pdbx_strand_id
1 'polypeptide(L)'
;MAQTTLLPRWTDLAHVNDADFPLLSSALLIAQDEYPHLDTDRYLSQVASHAAHLRPTVDTISLWPLKMAAVNRYLFHEIGYSGYRTALDPRNCYLNEVCDRRLGTALSLAIVQIEVAHRLGIPLEGLSLSGHFFVRLSVESGILIMDPFNRGRPLGIDEIRDRVYPLLSGPSPNPHQLVSRILNPASRRGISVGILEQLHAVYTAQQQWDKAARCADRILKLCPNSPDALRNRGLAYLALGHHGGARQDLEHYLSLQPGAEDALAIREQLINASSPCQRYSHH
;
A
#
# COMPACT_ATOMS: atom_id res chain seq x y z
N MET A 1 -27.77 -5.29 -19.86
CA MET A 1 -27.46 -4.17 -18.96
C MET A 1 -26.36 -4.66 -18.01
N ALA A 2 -25.15 -4.16 -18.14
CA ALA A 2 -24.08 -4.48 -17.19
C ALA A 2 -24.46 -3.89 -15.83
N GLN A 3 -24.50 -4.71 -14.79
CA GLN A 3 -24.65 -4.22 -13.43
C GLN A 3 -23.38 -3.45 -13.10
N THR A 4 -23.49 -2.12 -12.94
CA THR A 4 -22.40 -1.30 -12.44
C THR A 4 -22.01 -1.82 -11.07
N THR A 5 -20.80 -2.33 -10.92
CA THR A 5 -20.29 -2.84 -9.65
C THR A 5 -19.98 -1.64 -8.77
N LEU A 6 -20.89 -1.33 -7.83
CA LEU A 6 -20.65 -0.26 -6.86
C LEU A 6 -19.42 -0.59 -6.02
N LEU A 7 -18.45 0.32 -5.99
CA LEU A 7 -17.34 0.20 -5.05
C LEU A 7 -17.85 0.27 -3.60
N PRO A 8 -17.20 -0.43 -2.67
CA PRO A 8 -17.53 -0.32 -1.25
C PRO A 8 -17.28 1.11 -0.76
N ARG A 9 -18.06 1.56 0.24
CA ARG A 9 -17.75 2.81 0.93
C ARG A 9 -16.61 2.59 1.93
N TRP A 10 -15.86 3.63 2.24
CA TRP A 10 -14.78 3.58 3.24
C TRP A 10 -15.25 3.04 4.60
N THR A 11 -16.48 3.40 5.01
CA THR A 11 -17.09 2.91 6.26
C THR A 11 -17.37 1.41 6.21
N ASP A 12 -17.70 0.89 5.04
CA ASP A 12 -18.02 -0.53 4.89
C ASP A 12 -16.75 -1.37 4.98
N LEU A 13 -15.65 -0.88 4.39
CA LEU A 13 -14.33 -1.53 4.43
C LEU A 13 -13.77 -1.69 5.85
N ALA A 14 -14.12 -0.80 6.77
CA ALA A 14 -13.66 -0.88 8.17
C ALA A 14 -14.07 -2.19 8.86
N HIS A 15 -15.21 -2.75 8.49
CA HIS A 15 -15.83 -3.91 9.15
C HIS A 15 -15.68 -5.23 8.38
N VAL A 16 -15.09 -5.21 7.18
CA VAL A 16 -14.84 -6.43 6.39
C VAL A 16 -13.70 -7.23 7.02
N ASN A 17 -13.86 -8.55 7.12
CA ASN A 17 -12.75 -9.42 7.51
C ASN A 17 -11.62 -9.37 6.48
N ASP A 18 -10.38 -9.58 6.93
CA ASP A 18 -9.23 -9.46 6.03
C ASP A 18 -9.25 -10.48 4.87
N ALA A 19 -9.74 -11.69 5.13
CA ALA A 19 -9.89 -12.73 4.10
C ALA A 19 -10.83 -12.31 2.96
N ASP A 20 -11.89 -11.56 3.28
CA ASP A 20 -12.91 -11.09 2.35
C ASP A 20 -12.65 -9.66 1.86
N PHE A 21 -11.57 -9.04 2.32
CA PHE A 21 -11.26 -7.65 1.99
C PHE A 21 -11.05 -7.46 0.48
N PRO A 22 -11.85 -6.58 -0.17
CA PRO A 22 -11.87 -6.44 -1.63
C PRO A 22 -10.69 -5.58 -2.10
N LEU A 23 -9.51 -6.18 -2.22
CA LEU A 23 -8.25 -5.49 -2.46
C LEU A 23 -8.28 -4.63 -3.73
N LEU A 24 -8.75 -5.18 -4.86
CA LEU A 24 -8.84 -4.45 -6.14
C LEU A 24 -9.79 -3.25 -6.03
N SER A 25 -10.98 -3.47 -5.45
CA SER A 25 -11.98 -2.41 -5.29
C SER A 25 -11.50 -1.32 -4.33
N SER A 26 -10.79 -1.68 -3.26
CA SER A 26 -10.23 -0.69 -2.32
C SER A 26 -9.12 0.15 -2.97
N ALA A 27 -8.29 -0.46 -3.83
CA ALA A 27 -7.26 0.29 -4.57
C ALA A 27 -7.89 1.25 -5.60
N LEU A 28 -9.00 0.89 -6.24
CA LEU A 28 -9.76 1.80 -7.11
C LEU A 28 -10.49 2.89 -6.32
N LEU A 29 -10.99 2.58 -5.11
CA LEU A 29 -11.57 3.57 -4.22
C LEU A 29 -10.52 4.63 -3.77
N ILE A 30 -9.28 4.21 -3.50
CA ILE A 30 -8.16 5.13 -3.27
C ILE A 30 -7.94 6.03 -4.48
N ALA A 31 -8.00 5.49 -5.70
CA ALA A 31 -7.85 6.27 -6.92
C ALA A 31 -9.00 7.26 -7.14
N GLN A 32 -10.23 6.95 -6.73
CA GLN A 32 -11.36 7.87 -6.82
C GLN A 32 -11.21 9.15 -5.97
N ASP A 33 -10.43 9.11 -4.91
CA ASP A 33 -10.12 10.31 -4.12
C ASP A 33 -9.37 11.39 -4.96
N GLU A 34 -8.65 10.99 -6.00
CA GLU A 34 -7.96 11.89 -6.93
C GLU A 34 -8.68 12.02 -8.29
N TYR A 35 -9.38 10.97 -8.70
CA TYR A 35 -10.11 10.87 -9.98
C TYR A 35 -11.60 10.63 -9.71
N PRO A 36 -12.39 11.64 -9.31
CA PRO A 36 -13.79 11.45 -8.86
C PRO A 36 -14.72 10.83 -9.92
N HIS A 37 -14.40 10.98 -11.21
CA HIS A 37 -15.15 10.44 -12.33
C HIS A 37 -14.55 9.15 -12.91
N LEU A 38 -13.74 8.44 -12.10
CA LEU A 38 -13.08 7.21 -12.53
C LEU A 38 -14.11 6.14 -12.93
N ASP A 39 -14.01 5.63 -14.15
CA ASP A 39 -14.74 4.44 -14.58
C ASP A 39 -14.08 3.20 -13.97
N THR A 40 -14.56 2.81 -12.80
CA THR A 40 -14.02 1.69 -12.04
C THR A 40 -14.30 0.34 -12.69
N ASP A 41 -15.46 0.20 -13.38
CA ASP A 41 -15.84 -1.05 -14.05
C ASP A 41 -14.88 -1.38 -15.20
N ARG A 42 -14.33 -0.37 -15.87
CA ARG A 42 -13.27 -0.54 -16.87
C ARG A 42 -12.05 -1.27 -16.29
N TYR A 43 -11.56 -0.83 -15.13
CA TYR A 43 -10.36 -1.42 -14.52
C TYR A 43 -10.62 -2.77 -13.87
N LEU A 44 -11.77 -2.97 -13.25
CA LEU A 44 -12.21 -4.28 -12.77
C LEU A 44 -12.27 -5.29 -13.93
N SER A 45 -12.84 -4.89 -15.06
CA SER A 45 -12.93 -5.69 -16.27
C SER A 45 -11.57 -5.94 -16.91
N GLN A 46 -10.68 -4.96 -16.92
CA GLN A 46 -9.32 -5.11 -17.43
C GLN A 46 -8.53 -6.17 -16.66
N VAL A 47 -8.55 -6.13 -15.31
CA VAL A 47 -7.88 -7.15 -14.49
C VAL A 47 -8.53 -8.52 -14.69
N ALA A 48 -9.88 -8.59 -14.80
CA ALA A 48 -10.59 -9.83 -15.10
C ALA A 48 -10.21 -10.40 -16.47
N SER A 49 -10.02 -9.55 -17.49
CA SER A 49 -9.63 -9.98 -18.84
C SER A 49 -8.24 -10.60 -18.89
N HIS A 50 -7.28 -10.10 -18.07
CA HIS A 50 -5.97 -10.73 -17.94
C HIS A 50 -6.08 -12.18 -17.43
N ALA A 51 -6.89 -12.41 -16.42
CA ALA A 51 -7.13 -13.76 -15.91
C ALA A 51 -7.85 -14.66 -16.92
N ALA A 52 -8.87 -14.12 -17.62
CA ALA A 52 -9.60 -14.87 -18.65
C ALA A 52 -8.67 -15.28 -19.81
N HIS A 53 -7.78 -14.40 -20.24
CA HIS A 53 -6.77 -14.70 -21.28
C HIS A 53 -5.82 -15.83 -20.86
N LEU A 54 -5.37 -15.81 -19.60
CA LEU A 54 -4.41 -16.79 -19.08
C LEU A 54 -5.03 -18.15 -18.74
N ARG A 55 -6.33 -18.20 -18.46
CA ARG A 55 -7.01 -19.40 -17.96
C ARG A 55 -6.75 -20.65 -18.81
N PRO A 56 -6.90 -20.64 -20.16
CA PRO A 56 -6.67 -21.85 -20.95
C PRO A 56 -5.25 -22.41 -20.79
N THR A 57 -4.25 -21.54 -20.63
CA THR A 57 -2.86 -21.96 -20.43
C THR A 57 -2.63 -22.46 -19.00
N VAL A 58 -3.12 -21.73 -18.00
CA VAL A 58 -2.89 -22.03 -16.58
C VAL A 58 -3.61 -23.31 -16.15
N ASP A 59 -4.80 -23.59 -16.70
CA ASP A 59 -5.56 -24.80 -16.38
C ASP A 59 -4.87 -26.09 -16.84
N THR A 60 -3.98 -26.03 -17.84
CA THR A 60 -3.19 -27.19 -18.29
C THR A 60 -1.95 -27.44 -17.44
N ILE A 61 -1.57 -26.54 -16.57
CA ILE A 61 -0.37 -26.61 -15.73
C ILE A 61 -0.78 -27.13 -14.34
N SER A 62 -0.09 -28.13 -13.81
CA SER A 62 -0.37 -28.67 -12.49
C SER A 62 0.38 -27.95 -11.39
N LEU A 63 1.64 -27.53 -11.62
CA LEU A 63 2.52 -26.99 -10.59
C LEU A 63 2.36 -25.48 -10.41
N TRP A 64 2.12 -25.03 -9.18
CA TRP A 64 1.98 -23.63 -8.83
C TRP A 64 3.12 -22.70 -9.32
N PRO A 65 4.42 -23.08 -9.17
CA PRO A 65 5.50 -22.26 -9.67
C PRO A 65 5.44 -22.03 -11.19
N LEU A 66 5.06 -23.05 -11.96
CA LEU A 66 4.91 -22.93 -13.40
C LEU A 66 3.71 -22.10 -13.81
N LYS A 67 2.58 -22.21 -13.08
CA LYS A 67 1.43 -21.31 -13.24
C LYS A 67 1.84 -19.87 -13.03
N MET A 68 2.59 -19.58 -11.95
CA MET A 68 3.09 -18.22 -11.70
C MET A 68 4.10 -17.73 -12.72
N ALA A 69 4.94 -18.61 -13.25
CA ALA A 69 5.85 -18.24 -14.35
C ALA A 69 5.06 -17.80 -15.59
N ALA A 70 3.95 -18.47 -15.93
CA ALA A 70 3.06 -18.07 -17.02
C ALA A 70 2.38 -16.71 -16.74
N VAL A 71 1.88 -16.49 -15.52
CA VAL A 71 1.29 -15.19 -15.09
C VAL A 71 2.33 -14.07 -15.19
N ASN A 72 3.54 -14.29 -14.66
CA ASN A 72 4.60 -13.29 -14.69
C ASN A 72 5.05 -12.96 -16.10
N ARG A 73 5.24 -13.98 -16.96
CA ARG A 73 5.57 -13.77 -18.37
C ARG A 73 4.52 -12.89 -19.05
N TYR A 74 3.25 -13.20 -18.88
CA TYR A 74 2.18 -12.45 -19.49
C TYR A 74 2.13 -11.01 -18.96
N LEU A 75 2.04 -10.81 -17.65
CA LEU A 75 1.89 -9.47 -17.07
C LEU A 75 3.11 -8.58 -17.33
N PHE A 76 4.31 -9.10 -17.10
CA PHE A 76 5.53 -8.28 -17.10
C PHE A 76 6.28 -8.24 -18.43
N HIS A 77 6.13 -9.27 -19.29
CA HIS A 77 6.86 -9.32 -20.57
C HIS A 77 5.95 -9.13 -21.79
N GLU A 78 4.71 -9.61 -21.75
CA GLU A 78 3.78 -9.46 -22.88
C GLU A 78 2.96 -8.16 -22.75
N ILE A 79 2.30 -7.94 -21.62
CA ILE A 79 1.58 -6.69 -21.31
C ILE A 79 2.54 -5.55 -21.01
N GLY A 80 3.66 -5.82 -20.34
CA GLY A 80 4.74 -4.87 -20.13
C GLY A 80 4.63 -4.07 -18.82
N TYR A 81 3.95 -4.57 -17.79
CA TYR A 81 4.01 -3.97 -16.46
C TYR A 81 5.45 -3.94 -15.94
N SER A 82 5.86 -2.85 -15.31
CA SER A 82 7.23 -2.70 -14.78
C SER A 82 7.29 -1.69 -13.64
N GLY A 83 8.37 -1.76 -12.85
CA GLY A 83 8.68 -0.76 -11.85
C GLY A 83 8.99 0.60 -12.48
N TYR A 84 8.62 1.67 -11.79
CA TYR A 84 8.90 3.04 -12.21
C TYR A 84 10.40 3.37 -12.17
N ARG A 85 10.81 4.40 -12.94
CA ARG A 85 12.19 4.90 -12.92
C ARG A 85 12.36 6.18 -12.11
N THR A 86 11.26 6.93 -11.89
CA THR A 86 11.26 8.24 -11.21
C THR A 86 10.48 8.13 -9.91
N ALA A 87 11.15 8.40 -8.79
CA ALA A 87 10.51 8.45 -7.47
C ALA A 87 9.55 9.66 -7.35
N LEU A 88 8.67 9.62 -6.34
CA LEU A 88 7.76 10.72 -5.95
C LEU A 88 6.69 11.09 -7.00
N ASP A 89 6.34 10.16 -7.89
CA ASP A 89 5.16 10.32 -8.75
C ASP A 89 3.97 9.53 -8.16
N PRO A 90 2.91 10.20 -7.65
CA PRO A 90 1.76 9.54 -7.03
C PRO A 90 1.01 8.63 -8.02
N ARG A 91 1.13 8.87 -9.34
CA ARG A 91 0.52 8.03 -10.37
C ARG A 91 1.05 6.59 -10.35
N ASN A 92 2.22 6.34 -9.76
CA ASN A 92 2.75 5.00 -9.60
C ASN A 92 2.04 4.19 -8.49
N CYS A 93 1.24 4.85 -7.65
CA CYS A 93 0.45 4.24 -6.59
C CYS A 93 -1.03 4.04 -6.98
N TYR A 94 -1.60 4.92 -7.83
CA TYR A 94 -2.98 4.84 -8.25
C TYR A 94 -3.20 3.74 -9.27
N LEU A 95 -4.11 2.79 -8.97
CA LEU A 95 -4.28 1.58 -9.75
C LEU A 95 -4.73 1.84 -11.20
N ASN A 96 -5.58 2.84 -11.43
CA ASN A 96 -5.97 3.27 -12.77
C ASN A 96 -4.76 3.71 -13.60
N GLU A 97 -3.91 4.55 -13.05
CA GLU A 97 -2.68 5.01 -13.68
C GLU A 97 -1.70 3.86 -13.95
N VAL A 98 -1.58 2.95 -12.98
CA VAL A 98 -0.74 1.75 -13.13
C VAL A 98 -1.25 0.87 -14.27
N CYS A 99 -2.56 0.66 -14.38
CA CYS A 99 -3.15 -0.12 -15.46
C CYS A 99 -2.97 0.53 -16.83
N ASP A 100 -3.15 1.85 -16.93
CA ASP A 100 -3.03 2.58 -18.20
C ASP A 100 -1.58 2.76 -18.64
N ARG A 101 -0.69 3.12 -17.72
CA ARG A 101 0.74 3.40 -17.99
C ARG A 101 1.62 2.17 -17.95
N ARG A 102 1.16 1.08 -17.31
CA ARG A 102 1.92 -0.15 -17.03
C ARG A 102 3.17 0.10 -16.17
N LEU A 103 3.15 1.16 -15.38
CA LEU A 103 4.23 1.57 -14.48
C LEU A 103 3.68 1.70 -13.06
N GLY A 104 4.36 1.09 -12.09
CA GLY A 104 3.90 1.13 -10.71
C GLY A 104 5.00 0.94 -9.67
N THR A 105 4.61 1.08 -8.39
CA THR A 105 5.43 0.66 -7.25
C THR A 105 5.39 -0.86 -7.11
N ALA A 106 6.28 -1.44 -6.32
CA ALA A 106 6.23 -2.87 -6.02
C ALA A 106 4.84 -3.29 -5.49
N LEU A 107 4.24 -2.44 -4.68
CA LEU A 107 2.96 -2.70 -4.02
C LEU A 107 1.77 -2.58 -4.97
N SER A 108 1.73 -1.54 -5.83
CA SER A 108 0.66 -1.40 -6.80
C SER A 108 0.70 -2.47 -7.90
N LEU A 109 1.90 -2.87 -8.34
CA LEU A 109 2.09 -3.99 -9.26
C LEU A 109 1.71 -5.33 -8.63
N ALA A 110 2.02 -5.52 -7.33
CA ALA A 110 1.61 -6.70 -6.59
C ALA A 110 0.09 -6.84 -6.52
N ILE A 111 -0.67 -5.75 -6.39
CA ILE A 111 -2.14 -5.80 -6.40
C ILE A 111 -2.64 -6.42 -7.71
N VAL A 112 -2.15 -5.95 -8.86
CA VAL A 112 -2.52 -6.52 -10.17
C VAL A 112 -2.17 -8.00 -10.24
N GLN A 113 -0.95 -8.36 -9.82
CA GLN A 113 -0.45 -9.73 -9.85
C GLN A 113 -1.27 -10.66 -8.94
N ILE A 114 -1.55 -10.25 -7.69
CA ILE A 114 -2.35 -11.01 -6.72
C ILE A 114 -3.77 -11.21 -7.24
N GLU A 115 -4.40 -10.16 -7.76
CA GLU A 115 -5.77 -10.23 -8.23
C GLU A 115 -5.94 -11.12 -9.47
N VAL A 116 -4.99 -11.07 -10.40
CA VAL A 116 -4.97 -11.99 -11.55
C VAL A 116 -4.73 -13.43 -11.10
N ALA A 117 -3.76 -13.65 -10.19
CA ALA A 117 -3.44 -14.96 -9.65
C ALA A 117 -4.65 -15.58 -8.92
N HIS A 118 -5.33 -14.82 -8.06
CA HIS A 118 -6.51 -15.31 -7.33
C HIS A 118 -7.67 -15.69 -8.26
N ARG A 119 -7.91 -14.92 -9.32
CA ARG A 119 -8.91 -15.27 -10.33
C ARG A 119 -8.58 -16.57 -11.09
N LEU A 120 -7.32 -16.96 -11.11
CA LEU A 120 -6.83 -18.23 -11.67
C LEU A 120 -6.75 -19.35 -10.62
N GLY A 121 -7.21 -19.11 -9.39
CA GLY A 121 -7.16 -20.05 -8.29
C GLY A 121 -5.77 -20.25 -7.68
N ILE A 122 -4.80 -19.36 -7.98
CA ILE A 122 -3.44 -19.40 -7.42
C ILE A 122 -3.42 -18.62 -6.11
N PRO A 123 -3.04 -19.23 -4.96
CA PRO A 123 -3.06 -18.59 -3.64
C PRO A 123 -1.83 -17.70 -3.43
N LEU A 124 -1.69 -16.66 -4.27
CA LEU A 124 -0.61 -15.70 -4.18
C LEU A 124 -0.92 -14.67 -3.08
N GLU A 125 0.05 -14.39 -2.22
CA GLU A 125 -0.10 -13.49 -1.08
C GLU A 125 0.93 -12.36 -1.15
N GLY A 126 0.62 -11.22 -0.53
CA GLY A 126 1.59 -10.13 -0.34
C GLY A 126 2.58 -10.44 0.78
N LEU A 127 3.77 -9.87 0.69
CA LEU A 127 4.82 -9.97 1.70
C LEU A 127 5.48 -8.62 1.90
N SER A 128 5.35 -8.04 3.10
CA SER A 128 5.99 -6.78 3.48
C SER A 128 7.22 -7.07 4.34
N LEU A 129 8.38 -6.65 3.90
CA LEU A 129 9.65 -6.82 4.59
C LEU A 129 10.43 -5.50 4.64
N SER A 130 10.45 -4.84 5.80
CA SER A 130 11.31 -3.67 6.08
C SER A 130 11.36 -2.64 4.92
N GLY A 131 10.19 -2.12 4.51
CA GLY A 131 10.09 -1.13 3.44
C GLY A 131 10.10 -1.70 2.01
N HIS A 132 10.38 -3.00 1.83
CA HIS A 132 10.21 -3.69 0.56
C HIS A 132 8.89 -4.45 0.51
N PHE A 133 8.29 -4.51 -0.67
CA PHE A 133 7.10 -5.29 -0.91
C PHE A 133 7.35 -6.35 -1.98
N PHE A 134 7.02 -7.60 -1.66
CA PHE A 134 7.15 -8.78 -2.50
C PHE A 134 5.82 -9.52 -2.57
N VAL A 135 5.76 -10.56 -3.38
CA VAL A 135 4.69 -11.56 -3.33
C VAL A 135 5.26 -12.92 -2.98
N ARG A 136 4.46 -13.72 -2.30
CA ARG A 136 4.85 -15.06 -1.87
C ARG A 136 3.81 -16.10 -2.31
N LEU A 137 4.28 -17.30 -2.58
CA LEU A 137 3.46 -18.46 -2.91
C LEU A 137 3.96 -19.64 -2.10
N SER A 138 3.09 -20.24 -1.28
CA SER A 138 3.39 -21.49 -0.58
C SER A 138 3.37 -22.65 -1.57
N VAL A 139 4.43 -23.46 -1.56
CA VAL A 139 4.61 -24.63 -2.42
C VAL A 139 5.05 -25.82 -1.54
N GLU A 140 4.97 -27.05 -2.05
CA GLU A 140 5.33 -28.26 -1.28
C GLU A 140 6.77 -28.20 -0.73
N SER A 141 7.70 -27.61 -1.48
CA SER A 141 9.11 -27.50 -1.10
C SER A 141 9.44 -26.26 -0.26
N GLY A 142 8.44 -25.43 0.11
CA GLY A 142 8.67 -24.22 0.90
C GLY A 142 7.88 -23.00 0.42
N ILE A 143 8.53 -21.83 0.35
CA ILE A 143 7.89 -20.58 -0.06
C ILE A 143 8.67 -19.98 -1.23
N LEU A 144 7.97 -19.75 -2.35
CA LEU A 144 8.50 -19.01 -3.49
C LEU A 144 8.22 -17.53 -3.28
N ILE A 145 9.27 -16.70 -3.22
CA ILE A 145 9.16 -15.24 -3.11
C ILE A 145 9.53 -14.63 -4.45
N MET A 146 8.74 -13.65 -4.91
CA MET A 146 8.92 -12.99 -6.19
C MET A 146 8.83 -11.47 -6.03
N ASP A 147 9.54 -10.74 -6.88
CA ASP A 147 9.64 -9.28 -6.86
C ASP A 147 8.81 -8.65 -8.00
N PRO A 148 7.62 -8.09 -7.72
CA PRO A 148 6.79 -7.45 -8.73
C PRO A 148 7.47 -6.26 -9.40
N PHE A 149 8.31 -5.53 -8.65
CA PHE A 149 9.05 -4.37 -9.18
C PHE A 149 10.07 -4.77 -10.24
N ASN A 150 10.68 -5.94 -10.08
CA ASN A 150 11.62 -6.55 -11.00
C ASN A 150 10.96 -7.66 -11.83
N ARG A 151 9.78 -7.36 -12.39
CA ARG A 151 9.06 -8.23 -13.35
C ARG A 151 8.69 -9.61 -12.81
N GLY A 152 8.36 -9.71 -11.53
CA GLY A 152 7.97 -10.97 -10.91
C GLY A 152 9.10 -11.99 -10.78
N ARG A 153 10.37 -11.55 -10.82
CA ARG A 153 11.54 -12.42 -10.71
C ARG A 153 11.56 -13.14 -9.36
N PRO A 154 11.79 -14.46 -9.33
CA PRO A 154 12.02 -15.18 -8.08
C PRO A 154 13.28 -14.66 -7.36
N LEU A 155 13.21 -14.63 -6.02
CA LEU A 155 14.31 -14.21 -5.16
C LEU A 155 14.83 -15.38 -4.33
N GLY A 156 16.16 -15.50 -4.25
CA GLY A 156 16.82 -16.38 -3.29
C GLY A 156 16.86 -15.79 -1.89
N ILE A 157 17.02 -16.65 -0.89
CA ILE A 157 17.03 -16.23 0.53
C ILE A 157 18.18 -15.25 0.83
N ASP A 158 19.33 -15.44 0.22
CA ASP A 158 20.48 -14.56 0.41
C ASP A 158 20.21 -13.16 -0.15
N GLU A 159 19.58 -13.06 -1.33
CA GLU A 159 19.19 -11.78 -1.90
C GLU A 159 18.14 -11.07 -1.06
N ILE A 160 17.18 -11.78 -0.51
CA ILE A 160 16.16 -11.22 0.41
C ILE A 160 16.87 -10.71 1.66
N ARG A 161 17.76 -11.49 2.23
CA ARG A 161 18.54 -11.11 3.40
C ARG A 161 19.34 -9.82 3.15
N ASP A 162 20.07 -9.76 2.05
CA ASP A 162 20.93 -8.61 1.70
C ASP A 162 20.14 -7.32 1.48
N ARG A 163 18.89 -7.41 1.00
CA ARG A 163 17.99 -6.27 0.85
C ARG A 163 17.33 -5.82 2.15
N VAL A 164 17.00 -6.75 3.02
CA VAL A 164 16.17 -6.51 4.21
C VAL A 164 17.02 -6.19 5.44
N TYR A 165 18.17 -6.83 5.62
CA TYR A 165 19.01 -6.67 6.81
C TYR A 165 19.52 -5.25 7.05
N PRO A 166 19.93 -4.47 6.04
CA PRO A 166 20.36 -3.09 6.27
C PRO A 166 19.27 -2.18 6.84
N LEU A 167 18.00 -2.58 6.70
CA LEU A 167 16.82 -1.82 7.12
C LEU A 167 16.25 -2.32 8.46
N LEU A 168 16.78 -3.40 9.01
CA LEU A 168 16.40 -3.89 10.33
C LEU A 168 17.22 -3.16 11.39
N SER A 169 16.55 -2.36 12.21
CA SER A 169 17.18 -1.67 13.33
C SER A 169 17.68 -2.66 14.36
N GLY A 170 19.00 -2.65 14.68
CA GLY A 170 19.61 -3.45 15.75
C GLY A 170 20.98 -4.01 15.38
N PRO A 171 21.82 -4.31 16.39
CA PRO A 171 23.22 -4.71 16.19
C PRO A 171 23.42 -6.10 15.57
N SER A 172 22.41 -6.94 15.47
CA SER A 172 22.42 -8.21 14.74
C SER A 172 21.00 -8.60 14.36
N PRO A 173 20.66 -8.59 13.06
CA PRO A 173 19.36 -9.05 12.60
C PRO A 173 19.18 -10.52 12.98
N ASN A 174 18.15 -10.82 13.76
CA ASN A 174 17.84 -12.20 14.15
C ASN A 174 17.26 -12.94 12.93
N PRO A 175 17.92 -14.01 12.43
CA PRO A 175 17.40 -14.80 11.30
C PRO A 175 15.97 -15.32 11.53
N HIS A 176 15.62 -15.62 12.79
CA HIS A 176 14.26 -16.08 13.16
C HIS A 176 13.19 -15.00 12.91
N GLN A 177 13.54 -13.71 13.07
CA GLN A 177 12.59 -12.62 12.79
C GLN A 177 12.30 -12.50 11.28
N LEU A 178 13.31 -12.66 10.42
CA LEU A 178 13.11 -12.69 8.97
C LEU A 178 12.22 -13.86 8.57
N VAL A 179 12.51 -15.07 9.07
CA VAL A 179 11.71 -16.26 8.81
C VAL A 179 10.27 -16.06 9.30
N SER A 180 10.06 -15.55 10.52
CA SER A 180 8.73 -15.26 11.05
C SER A 180 7.96 -14.28 10.17
N ARG A 181 8.59 -13.22 9.66
CA ARG A 181 7.96 -12.26 8.74
C ARG A 181 7.63 -12.89 7.39
N ILE A 182 8.51 -13.75 6.86
CA ILE A 182 8.25 -14.48 5.60
C ILE A 182 7.07 -15.43 5.77
N LEU A 183 6.90 -16.04 6.93
CA LEU A 183 5.79 -16.93 7.22
C LEU A 183 4.44 -16.21 7.37
N ASN A 184 4.46 -14.92 7.73
CA ASN A 184 3.26 -14.12 7.92
C ASN A 184 3.00 -13.22 6.69
N PRO A 185 1.98 -13.51 5.87
CA PRO A 185 1.64 -12.69 4.72
C PRO A 185 1.13 -11.30 5.14
N ALA A 186 1.31 -10.33 4.27
CA ALA A 186 0.66 -9.04 4.42
C ALA A 186 -0.85 -9.20 4.21
N SER A 187 -1.65 -8.69 5.14
CA SER A 187 -3.09 -8.70 5.01
C SER A 187 -3.55 -7.83 3.83
N ARG A 188 -4.67 -8.16 3.21
CA ARG A 188 -5.23 -7.39 2.09
C ARG A 188 -5.53 -5.94 2.50
N ARG A 189 -6.03 -5.74 3.72
CA ARG A 189 -6.20 -4.42 4.32
C ARG A 189 -4.84 -3.71 4.48
N GLY A 190 -3.82 -4.41 4.98
CA GLY A 190 -2.46 -3.88 5.12
C GLY A 190 -1.85 -3.45 3.79
N ILE A 191 -2.13 -4.16 2.69
CA ILE A 191 -1.71 -3.76 1.34
C ILE A 191 -2.34 -2.41 0.95
N SER A 192 -3.65 -2.22 1.20
CA SER A 192 -4.33 -0.96 0.92
C SER A 192 -3.83 0.19 1.79
N VAL A 193 -3.55 -0.08 3.07
CA VAL A 193 -2.89 0.89 3.96
C VAL A 193 -1.52 1.28 3.42
N GLY A 194 -0.71 0.31 2.97
CA GLY A 194 0.61 0.59 2.40
C GLY A 194 0.57 1.49 1.15
N ILE A 195 -0.46 1.37 0.28
CA ILE A 195 -0.65 2.33 -0.84
C ILE A 195 -0.92 3.74 -0.31
N LEU A 196 -1.77 3.88 0.71
CA LEU A 196 -2.08 5.17 1.32
C LEU A 196 -0.86 5.79 2.02
N GLU A 197 -0.02 4.98 2.66
CA GLU A 197 1.24 5.41 3.26
C GLU A 197 2.23 5.91 2.20
N GLN A 198 2.37 5.20 1.07
CA GLN A 198 3.19 5.65 -0.05
C GLN A 198 2.69 6.98 -0.63
N LEU A 199 1.38 7.12 -0.84
CA LEU A 199 0.76 8.36 -1.30
C LEU A 199 0.97 9.49 -0.30
N HIS A 200 0.77 9.23 1.00
CA HIS A 200 1.02 10.20 2.06
C HIS A 200 2.46 10.70 2.03
N ALA A 201 3.44 9.81 1.91
CA ALA A 201 4.85 10.18 1.83
C ALA A 201 5.16 11.06 0.61
N VAL A 202 4.60 10.71 -0.57
CA VAL A 202 4.75 11.50 -1.80
C VAL A 202 4.14 12.89 -1.63
N TYR A 203 2.91 12.99 -1.11
CA TYR A 203 2.24 14.26 -0.94
C TYR A 203 2.88 15.15 0.14
N THR A 204 3.39 14.54 1.21
CA THR A 204 4.17 15.24 2.22
C THR A 204 5.45 15.84 1.63
N ALA A 205 6.19 15.06 0.83
CA ALA A 205 7.40 15.54 0.15
C ALA A 205 7.10 16.66 -0.86
N GLN A 206 5.92 16.66 -1.45
CA GLN A 206 5.45 17.71 -2.38
C GLN A 206 4.72 18.87 -1.67
N GLN A 207 4.61 18.83 -0.33
CA GLN A 207 3.88 19.80 0.49
C GLN A 207 2.38 19.95 0.12
N GLN A 208 1.78 18.91 -0.43
CA GLN A 208 0.33 18.84 -0.72
C GLN A 208 -0.40 18.32 0.53
N TRP A 209 -0.47 19.16 1.55
CA TRP A 209 -0.91 18.77 2.90
C TRP A 209 -2.37 18.32 2.99
N ASP A 210 -3.24 18.87 2.14
CA ASP A 210 -4.64 18.45 2.02
C ASP A 210 -4.76 16.99 1.57
N LYS A 211 -3.97 16.60 0.56
CA LYS A 211 -3.92 15.22 0.07
C LYS A 211 -3.23 14.29 1.06
N ALA A 212 -2.16 14.75 1.71
CA ALA A 212 -1.50 13.99 2.77
C ALA A 212 -2.46 13.71 3.94
N ALA A 213 -3.21 14.73 4.41
CA ALA A 213 -4.23 14.57 5.45
C ALA A 213 -5.32 13.59 5.03
N ARG A 214 -5.78 13.66 3.77
CA ARG A 214 -6.78 12.73 3.21
C ARG A 214 -6.28 11.29 3.25
N CYS A 215 -5.04 11.02 2.84
CA CYS A 215 -4.46 9.67 2.92
C CYS A 215 -4.45 9.14 4.36
N ALA A 216 -4.00 9.93 5.32
CA ALA A 216 -4.00 9.55 6.72
C ALA A 216 -5.42 9.34 7.28
N ASP A 217 -6.41 10.15 6.86
CA ASP A 217 -7.83 9.94 7.19
C ASP A 217 -8.35 8.60 6.67
N ARG A 218 -7.97 8.21 5.44
CA ARG A 218 -8.35 6.91 4.87
C ARG A 218 -7.71 5.74 5.62
N ILE A 219 -6.45 5.89 6.05
CA ILE A 219 -5.79 4.90 6.91
C ILE A 219 -6.56 4.74 8.22
N LEU A 220 -6.95 5.84 8.86
CA LEU A 220 -7.71 5.79 10.12
C LEU A 220 -9.11 5.18 9.95
N LYS A 221 -9.72 5.23 8.78
CA LYS A 221 -10.96 4.49 8.48
C LYS A 221 -10.73 2.98 8.38
N LEU A 222 -9.58 2.55 7.88
CA LEU A 222 -9.22 1.13 7.79
C LEU A 222 -8.63 0.59 9.10
N CYS A 223 -7.89 1.42 9.83
CA CYS A 223 -7.18 1.10 11.07
C CYS A 223 -7.33 2.26 12.06
N PRO A 224 -8.47 2.34 12.82
CA PRO A 224 -8.83 3.51 13.65
C PRO A 224 -7.79 3.89 14.71
N ASN A 225 -7.00 2.93 15.19
CA ASN A 225 -6.02 3.13 16.25
C ASN A 225 -4.57 3.12 15.72
N SER A 226 -4.36 3.47 14.45
CA SER A 226 -3.00 3.60 13.89
C SER A 226 -2.32 4.85 14.45
N PRO A 227 -1.28 4.72 15.32
CA PRO A 227 -0.59 5.89 15.88
C PRO A 227 0.07 6.72 14.79
N ASP A 228 0.71 6.07 13.80
CA ASP A 228 1.38 6.75 12.70
C ASP A 228 0.39 7.57 11.85
N ALA A 229 -0.80 7.04 11.61
CA ALA A 229 -1.81 7.76 10.83
C ALA A 229 -2.38 8.97 11.61
N LEU A 230 -2.57 8.85 12.93
CA LEU A 230 -2.95 9.98 13.80
C LEU A 230 -1.88 11.08 13.76
N ARG A 231 -0.62 10.69 13.98
CA ARG A 231 0.51 11.60 13.90
C ARG A 231 0.57 12.30 12.53
N ASN A 232 0.50 11.55 11.46
CA ASN A 232 0.61 12.03 10.09
C ASN A 232 -0.54 12.98 9.72
N ARG A 233 -1.80 12.68 10.12
CA ARG A 233 -2.93 13.57 9.89
C ARG A 233 -2.81 14.83 10.74
N GLY A 234 -2.43 14.71 11.99
CA GLY A 234 -2.21 15.83 12.88
C GLY A 234 -1.14 16.80 12.39
N LEU A 235 -0.01 16.30 11.90
CA LEU A 235 1.06 17.13 11.32
C LEU A 235 0.60 17.82 10.02
N ALA A 236 -0.13 17.12 9.15
CA ALA A 236 -0.71 17.73 7.97
C ALA A 236 -1.73 18.82 8.31
N TYR A 237 -2.55 18.61 9.34
CA TYR A 237 -3.48 19.63 9.86
C TYR A 237 -2.76 20.86 10.43
N LEU A 238 -1.61 20.69 11.12
CA LEU A 238 -0.79 21.83 11.55
C LEU A 238 -0.32 22.66 10.35
N ALA A 239 0.18 21.99 9.30
CA ALA A 239 0.63 22.67 8.09
C ALA A 239 -0.51 23.41 7.35
N LEU A 240 -1.74 22.92 7.47
CA LEU A 240 -2.95 23.57 6.92
C LEU A 240 -3.56 24.64 7.84
N GLY A 241 -3.02 24.84 9.04
CA GLY A 241 -3.59 25.76 10.04
C GLY A 241 -4.86 25.27 10.75
N HIS A 242 -5.17 23.97 10.64
CA HIS A 242 -6.32 23.34 11.31
C HIS A 242 -5.95 22.91 12.75
N HIS A 243 -5.64 23.88 13.62
CA HIS A 243 -5.08 23.65 14.95
C HIS A 243 -5.94 22.76 15.86
N GLY A 244 -7.27 22.83 15.76
CA GLY A 244 -8.19 22.03 16.57
C GLY A 244 -8.09 20.53 16.25
N GLY A 245 -8.15 20.17 14.96
CA GLY A 245 -8.00 18.79 14.51
C GLY A 245 -6.60 18.25 14.75
N ALA A 246 -5.58 19.09 14.53
CA ALA A 246 -4.19 18.75 14.79
C ALA A 246 -3.96 18.38 16.26
N ARG A 247 -4.48 19.20 17.18
CA ARG A 247 -4.40 18.94 18.62
C ARG A 247 -5.02 17.60 18.99
N GLN A 248 -6.26 17.36 18.54
CA GLN A 248 -6.97 16.11 18.84
C GLN A 248 -6.17 14.88 18.39
N ASP A 249 -5.66 14.89 17.17
CA ASP A 249 -4.93 13.75 16.63
C ASP A 249 -3.57 13.55 17.31
N LEU A 250 -2.82 14.63 17.53
CA LEU A 250 -1.48 14.55 18.12
C LEU A 250 -1.51 14.24 19.62
N GLU A 251 -2.50 14.73 20.37
CA GLU A 251 -2.70 14.35 21.77
C GLU A 251 -3.09 12.87 21.86
N HIS A 252 -3.94 12.37 20.95
CA HIS A 252 -4.29 10.95 20.90
C HIS A 252 -3.06 10.11 20.54
N TYR A 253 -2.27 10.51 19.53
CA TYR A 253 -0.99 9.85 19.21
C TYR A 253 -0.07 9.75 20.44
N LEU A 254 0.16 10.86 21.15
CA LEU A 254 1.00 10.91 22.34
C LEU A 254 0.45 10.06 23.50
N SER A 255 -0.87 9.86 23.57
CA SER A 255 -1.46 8.95 24.54
C SER A 255 -1.21 7.48 24.23
N LEU A 256 -1.17 7.11 22.94
CA LEU A 256 -0.88 5.76 22.46
C LEU A 256 0.62 5.45 22.49
N GLN A 257 1.47 6.46 22.25
CA GLN A 257 2.91 6.35 22.13
C GLN A 257 3.65 7.40 22.96
N PRO A 258 3.54 7.35 24.31
CA PRO A 258 4.10 8.39 25.19
C PRO A 258 5.64 8.48 25.15
N GLY A 259 6.30 7.38 24.78
CA GLY A 259 7.76 7.24 24.63
C GLY A 259 8.27 7.31 23.19
N ALA A 260 7.48 7.79 22.24
CA ALA A 260 7.93 7.93 20.86
C ALA A 260 9.12 8.89 20.75
N GLU A 261 10.05 8.62 19.85
CA GLU A 261 11.26 9.43 19.65
C GLU A 261 10.94 10.89 19.32
N ASP A 262 9.84 11.15 18.64
CA ASP A 262 9.38 12.49 18.25
C ASP A 262 8.39 13.13 19.23
N ALA A 263 8.07 12.47 20.35
CA ALA A 263 7.05 12.95 21.30
C ALA A 263 7.35 14.36 21.85
N LEU A 264 8.61 14.69 22.07
CA LEU A 264 9.02 16.03 22.53
C LEU A 264 8.79 17.08 21.45
N ALA A 265 9.22 16.80 20.23
CA ALA A 265 9.03 17.71 19.08
C ALA A 265 7.55 18.00 18.80
N ILE A 266 6.71 16.96 18.91
CA ILE A 266 5.25 17.11 18.73
C ILE A 266 4.62 17.97 19.85
N ARG A 267 5.06 17.79 21.11
CA ARG A 267 4.56 18.66 22.22
C ARG A 267 4.95 20.12 22.01
N GLU A 268 6.18 20.39 21.56
CA GLU A 268 6.61 21.76 21.24
C GLU A 268 5.77 22.37 20.10
N GLN A 269 5.47 21.61 19.05
CA GLN A 269 4.63 22.08 17.94
C GLN A 269 3.21 22.41 18.43
N LEU A 270 2.61 21.59 19.31
CA LEU A 270 1.31 21.84 19.91
C LEU A 270 1.28 23.10 20.78
N ILE A 271 2.32 23.35 21.55
CA ILE A 271 2.47 24.57 22.36
C ILE A 271 2.53 25.79 21.45
N ASN A 272 3.38 25.76 20.42
CA ASN A 272 3.54 26.85 19.46
C ASN A 272 2.27 27.14 18.67
N ALA A 273 1.53 26.10 18.27
CA ALA A 273 0.24 26.23 17.58
C ALA A 273 -0.88 26.77 18.50
N SER A 274 -0.70 26.68 19.82
CA SER A 274 -1.67 27.17 20.82
C SER A 274 -1.43 28.59 21.26
N SER A 275 -0.21 29.12 21.01
CA SER A 275 0.13 30.50 21.35
C SER A 275 -0.62 31.45 20.39
N PRO A 276 -1.40 32.43 20.89
CA PRO A 276 -2.06 33.40 20.03
C PRO A 276 -0.99 34.17 19.26
N CYS A 277 -1.09 34.13 17.94
CA CYS A 277 -0.22 34.89 17.04
C CYS A 277 -0.29 36.37 17.49
N GLN A 278 0.75 36.86 18.14
CA GLN A 278 0.92 38.29 18.36
C GLN A 278 1.07 38.92 16.96
N ARG A 279 -0.07 39.39 16.41
CA ARG A 279 -0.06 40.32 15.27
C ARG A 279 0.62 41.59 15.77
N TYR A 280 1.91 41.68 15.60
CA TYR A 280 2.59 42.97 15.64
C TYR A 280 2.07 43.77 14.46
N SER A 281 1.06 44.59 14.70
CA SER A 281 0.70 45.72 13.88
C SER A 281 1.84 46.75 14.00
N HIS A 282 2.70 46.80 13.01
CA HIS A 282 3.53 47.99 12.84
C HIS A 282 2.63 49.09 12.33
N HIS A 283 2.41 50.09 13.19
CA HIS A 283 1.94 51.42 12.84
C HIS A 283 3.06 52.20 12.15
#